data_995b9140bbef12eaf6b97fc9951ca0fb
#
_entry.id   995b9140bbef12eaf6b97fc9951ca0fb
#
_cell.length_a   1.000
_cell.length_b   1.000
_cell.length_c   1.000
_cell.angle_alpha   90.00
_cell.angle_beta   90.00
_cell.angle_gamma   90.00
#
_symmetry.space_group_name_H-M   'P 1'
#
loop_
_entity.id
_entity.type
_entity.pdbx_description
1 polymer ?
#
loop_
_entity_poly.entity_id
_entity_poly.type
_entity_poly.pdbx_seq_one_letter_code
_entity_poly.pdbx_strand_id
1 'polypeptide(L)'
;MKPETFEVVASTLQAQFQVEREKIAPEAPLQSLGLDSLALMEFVFAIEDRFELRIPEERLDPRQAELTLADLCEALEEAQARKVTSAAP
;
A
#
# COMPACT_ATOMS: atom_id res chain seq x y z
N MET A 1 -7.20 -10.10 -2.86
CA MET A 1 -6.36 -9.04 -3.43
C MET A 1 -6.47 -9.07 -4.95
N LYS A 2 -6.80 -7.95 -5.54
CA LYS A 2 -6.93 -7.84 -6.99
C LYS A 2 -5.58 -7.64 -7.63
N PRO A 3 -5.31 -8.28 -8.77
CA PRO A 3 -4.03 -8.09 -9.47
C PRO A 3 -3.77 -6.62 -9.82
N GLU A 4 -4.82 -5.87 -10.16
CA GLU A 4 -4.68 -4.46 -10.50
C GLU A 4 -4.18 -3.65 -9.32
N THR A 5 -4.70 -3.91 -8.13
CA THR A 5 -4.28 -3.22 -6.93
C THR A 5 -2.79 -3.47 -6.68
N PHE A 6 -2.38 -4.72 -6.75
CA PHE A 6 -0.99 -5.08 -6.55
C PHE A 6 -0.09 -4.43 -7.59
N GLU A 7 -0.52 -4.41 -8.86
CA GLU A 7 0.29 -3.84 -9.94
C GLU A 7 0.52 -2.34 -9.73
N VAL A 8 -0.49 -1.61 -9.29
CA VAL A 8 -0.33 -0.18 -9.03
C VAL A 8 0.65 0.04 -7.89
N VAL A 9 0.53 -0.75 -6.83
CA VAL A 9 1.44 -0.67 -5.70
C VAL A 9 2.87 -0.99 -6.15
N ALA A 10 3.05 -2.07 -6.91
CA ALA A 10 4.35 -2.47 -7.39
C ALA A 10 4.98 -1.41 -8.30
N SER A 11 4.18 -0.86 -9.23
CA SER A 11 4.66 0.18 -10.13
C SER A 11 5.11 1.42 -9.37
N THR A 12 4.38 1.79 -8.33
CA THR A 12 4.74 2.94 -7.52
C THR A 12 6.08 2.71 -6.81
N LEU A 13 6.26 1.51 -6.25
CA LEU A 13 7.52 1.17 -5.59
C LEU A 13 8.69 1.23 -6.56
N GLN A 14 8.52 0.70 -7.77
CA GLN A 14 9.58 0.71 -8.76
C GLN A 14 9.88 2.11 -9.27
N ALA A 15 8.83 2.88 -9.58
CA ALA A 15 9.01 4.17 -10.23
C ALA A 15 9.45 5.27 -9.28
N GLN A 16 8.91 5.30 -8.08
CA GLN A 16 9.16 6.40 -7.14
C GLN A 16 10.18 6.07 -6.07
N PHE A 17 10.32 4.81 -5.73
CA PHE A 17 11.19 4.41 -4.61
C PHE A 17 12.32 3.50 -5.07
N GLN A 18 12.38 3.19 -6.35
CA GLN A 18 13.46 2.38 -6.95
C GLN A 18 13.63 1.03 -6.27
N VAL A 19 12.54 0.44 -5.85
CA VAL A 19 12.56 -0.90 -5.27
C VAL A 19 12.64 -1.90 -6.41
N GLU A 20 13.51 -2.89 -6.28
CA GLU A 20 13.67 -3.92 -7.29
C GLU A 20 12.42 -4.79 -7.36
N ARG A 21 11.99 -5.12 -8.58
CA ARG A 21 10.81 -5.95 -8.77
C ARG A 21 10.93 -7.30 -8.05
N GLU A 22 12.13 -7.81 -7.95
CA GLU A 22 12.39 -9.08 -7.28
C GLU A 22 12.00 -9.06 -5.82
N LYS A 23 12.03 -7.89 -5.19
CA LYS A 23 11.68 -7.73 -3.79
C LYS A 23 10.19 -7.49 -3.59
N ILE A 24 9.46 -7.26 -4.66
CA ILE A 24 8.05 -6.93 -4.59
C ILE A 24 7.22 -8.21 -4.74
N ALA A 25 6.68 -8.67 -3.63
CA ALA A 25 5.84 -9.87 -3.60
C ALA A 25 4.73 -9.65 -2.58
N PRO A 26 3.57 -10.28 -2.76
CA PRO A 26 2.46 -10.09 -1.82
C PRO A 26 2.81 -10.42 -0.38
N GLU A 27 3.63 -11.43 -0.17
CA GLU A 27 4.03 -11.86 1.18
C GLU A 27 5.23 -11.08 1.72
N ALA A 28 5.82 -10.18 0.94
CA ALA A 28 6.99 -9.43 1.38
C ALA A 28 6.59 -8.42 2.46
N PRO A 29 7.25 -8.44 3.62
CA PRO A 29 7.01 -7.42 4.63
C PRO A 29 7.44 -6.06 4.11
N LEU A 30 6.71 -5.01 4.48
CA LEU A 30 7.07 -3.67 4.04
C LEU A 30 8.47 -3.29 4.46
N GLN A 31 8.93 -3.79 5.60
CA GLN A 31 10.28 -3.53 6.09
C GLN A 31 11.35 -4.12 5.19
N SER A 32 11.05 -5.20 4.48
CA SER A 32 12.04 -5.86 3.62
C SER A 32 12.27 -5.11 2.31
N LEU A 33 11.48 -4.08 2.04
CA LEU A 33 11.62 -3.29 0.82
C LEU A 33 12.77 -2.28 0.90
N GLY A 34 13.39 -2.15 2.06
CA GLY A 34 14.50 -1.25 2.24
C GLY A 34 14.10 0.21 2.45
N LEU A 35 12.84 0.44 2.75
CA LEU A 35 12.33 1.79 3.01
C LEU A 35 12.44 2.10 4.50
N ASP A 36 12.93 3.29 4.83
CA ASP A 36 12.91 3.75 6.20
C ASP A 36 11.50 4.28 6.54
N SER A 37 11.31 4.72 7.78
CA SER A 37 10.00 5.18 8.23
C SER A 37 9.45 6.31 7.38
N LEU A 38 10.31 7.26 7.04
CA LEU A 38 9.89 8.41 6.24
C LEU A 38 9.50 7.98 4.83
N ALA A 39 10.34 7.18 4.19
CA ALA A 39 10.06 6.69 2.83
C ALA A 39 8.79 5.85 2.82
N LEU A 40 8.57 5.05 3.85
CA LEU A 40 7.37 4.23 3.95
C LEU A 40 6.12 5.11 4.02
N MET A 41 6.16 6.19 4.80
CA MET A 41 5.03 7.11 4.88
C MET A 41 4.79 7.80 3.54
N GLU A 42 5.86 8.20 2.86
CA GLU A 42 5.74 8.81 1.54
C GLU A 42 5.12 7.83 0.55
N PHE A 43 5.50 6.57 0.64
CA PHE A 43 4.92 5.52 -0.20
C PHE A 43 3.42 5.38 0.06
N VAL A 44 3.02 5.35 1.32
CA VAL A 44 1.60 5.25 1.66
C VAL A 44 0.83 6.44 1.11
N PHE A 45 1.38 7.66 1.27
CA PHE A 45 0.73 8.84 0.73
C PHE A 45 0.62 8.81 -0.79
N ALA A 46 1.65 8.32 -1.46
CA ALA A 46 1.63 8.20 -2.91
C ALA A 46 0.52 7.24 -3.36
N ILE A 47 0.37 6.14 -2.65
CA ILE A 47 -0.69 5.17 -2.94
C ILE A 47 -2.07 5.76 -2.68
N GLU A 48 -2.23 6.46 -1.57
CA GLU A 48 -3.50 7.12 -1.26
C GLU A 48 -3.87 8.12 -2.34
N ASP A 49 -2.89 8.84 -2.84
CA ASP A 49 -3.11 9.83 -3.89
C ASP A 49 -3.52 9.14 -5.20
N ARG A 50 -2.86 8.06 -5.55
CA ARG A 50 -3.18 7.33 -6.79
C ARG A 50 -4.57 6.70 -6.75
N PHE A 51 -5.00 6.24 -5.61
CA PHE A 51 -6.33 5.64 -5.46
C PHE A 51 -7.38 6.64 -5.01
N GLU A 52 -6.97 7.88 -4.73
CA GLU A 52 -7.86 8.95 -4.26
C GLU A 52 -8.67 8.53 -3.05
N LEU A 53 -7.97 7.97 -2.06
CA LEU A 53 -8.60 7.52 -0.83
C LEU A 53 -7.63 7.67 0.32
N ARG A 54 -8.12 7.38 1.53
CA ARG A 54 -7.29 7.38 2.73
C ARG A 54 -7.35 6.02 3.39
N ILE A 55 -6.19 5.55 3.84
CA ILE A 55 -6.08 4.31 4.57
C ILE A 55 -6.05 4.63 6.06
N PRO A 56 -6.92 4.03 6.86
CA PRO A 56 -6.89 4.26 8.31
C PRO A 56 -5.52 3.89 8.89
N GLU A 57 -4.99 4.74 9.76
CA GLU A 57 -3.68 4.52 10.36
C GLU A 57 -3.62 3.21 11.15
N GLU A 58 -4.70 2.83 11.75
CA GLU A 58 -4.78 1.60 12.53
C GLU A 58 -4.53 0.34 11.69
N ARG A 59 -4.76 0.44 10.37
CA ARG A 59 -4.49 -0.66 9.44
C ARG A 59 -3.02 -0.72 9.05
N LEU A 60 -2.28 0.36 9.28
CA LEU A 60 -0.89 0.47 8.90
C LEU A 60 0.00 0.76 10.12
N ASP A 61 -0.33 0.16 11.25
CA ASP A 61 0.42 0.37 12.47
C ASP A 61 1.86 -0.10 12.29
N PRO A 62 2.84 0.81 12.37
CA PRO A 62 4.24 0.44 12.18
C PRO A 62 4.77 -0.50 13.26
N ARG A 63 4.03 -0.64 14.35
CA ARG A 63 4.40 -1.61 15.39
C ARG A 63 4.06 -3.03 14.99
N GLN A 64 3.28 -3.22 13.94
CA GLN A 64 3.05 -4.54 13.39
C GLN A 64 4.20 -4.85 12.43
N ALA A 65 5.19 -5.53 12.96
CA ALA A 65 6.42 -5.81 12.22
C ALA A 65 6.21 -6.69 10.99
N GLU A 66 5.05 -7.30 10.85
CA GLU A 66 4.78 -8.25 9.78
C GLU A 66 3.80 -7.75 8.73
N LEU A 67 3.59 -6.45 8.66
CA LEU A 67 2.71 -5.90 7.65
C LEU A 67 3.31 -6.16 6.26
N THR A 68 2.56 -6.86 5.41
CA THR A 68 3.03 -7.24 4.09
C THR A 68 2.37 -6.38 3.01
N LEU A 69 2.86 -6.51 1.78
CA LEU A 69 2.22 -5.84 0.64
C LEU A 69 0.79 -6.33 0.45
N ALA A 70 0.54 -7.62 0.70
CA ALA A 70 -0.83 -8.14 0.63
C ALA A 70 -1.74 -7.44 1.64
N ASP A 71 -1.24 -7.22 2.86
CA ASP A 71 -2.01 -6.50 3.88
C ASP A 71 -2.34 -5.08 3.44
N LEU A 72 -1.37 -4.41 2.84
CA LEU A 72 -1.59 -3.07 2.32
C LEU A 72 -2.63 -3.08 1.21
N CYS A 73 -2.53 -4.03 0.28
CA CYS A 73 -3.49 -4.13 -0.82
C CYS A 73 -4.90 -4.41 -0.31
N GLU A 74 -5.02 -5.25 0.70
CA GLU A 74 -6.32 -5.52 1.31
C GLU A 74 -6.91 -4.27 1.95
N ALA A 75 -6.07 -3.50 2.64
CA ALA A 75 -6.52 -2.25 3.23
C ALA A 75 -6.98 -1.26 2.17
N LEU A 76 -6.26 -1.20 1.04
CA LEU A 76 -6.65 -0.35 -0.08
C LEU A 76 -7.99 -0.76 -0.65
N GLU A 77 -8.19 -2.05 -0.84
CA GLU A 77 -9.44 -2.56 -1.41
C GLU A 77 -10.63 -2.30 -0.48
N GLU A 78 -10.43 -2.45 0.82
CA GLU A 78 -11.47 -2.11 1.79
C GLU A 78 -11.79 -0.62 1.75
N ALA A 79 -10.76 0.21 1.67
CA ALA A 79 -10.96 1.66 1.62
C ALA A 79 -11.67 2.06 0.33
N GLN A 80 -11.36 1.40 -0.79
CA GLN A 80 -12.07 1.64 -2.04
C GLN A 80 -13.53 1.26 -1.94
N ALA A 81 -13.83 0.15 -1.30
CA ALA A 81 -15.20 -0.29 -1.11
C ALA A 81 -15.98 0.71 -0.28
N ARG A 82 -15.35 1.23 0.79
CA ARG A 82 -15.98 2.24 1.63
C ARG A 82 -16.19 3.54 0.87
N LYS A 83 -15.20 3.92 0.05
CA LYS A 83 -15.28 5.13 -0.75
C LYS A 83 -16.46 5.07 -1.71
N VAL A 84 -16.61 3.94 -2.38
CA VAL A 84 -17.72 3.74 -3.30
C VAL A 84 -19.05 3.82 -2.55
N THR A 85 -19.13 3.19 -1.39
CA THR A 85 -20.32 3.23 -0.54
C THR A 85 -20.60 4.65 -0.08
N SER A 86 -19.56 5.37 0.33
CA SER A 86 -19.69 6.74 0.82
C SER A 86 -20.11 7.70 -0.28
N ALA A 87 -19.67 7.44 -1.50
CA ALA A 87 -20.02 8.29 -2.63
C ALA A 87 -21.47 8.15 -3.04
N ALA A 88 -22.14 7.10 -2.64
CA ALA A 88 -23.57 6.92 -2.90
C ALA A 88 -24.35 7.85 -2.00
N PRO A 89 -25.02 8.83 -2.56
CA PRO A 89 -25.79 9.78 -1.75
C PRO A 89 -26.99 9.14 -1.11
#